data_f52babe97d65d68a754049ec4cc292d8
#
_entry.id   f52babe97d65d68a754049ec4cc292d8
#
_cell.length_a   1.000
_cell.length_b   1.000
_cell.length_c   1.000
_cell.angle_alpha   90.00
_cell.angle_beta   90.00
_cell.angle_gamma   90.00
#
_symmetry.space_group_name_H-M   'P 1'
#
loop_
_entity.id
_entity.type
_entity.pdbx_description
1 polymer ?
#
loop_
_entity_poly.entity_id
_entity_poly.type
_entity_poly.pdbx_seq_one_letter_code
_entity_poly.pdbx_strand_id
1 'polypeptide(L)'
;MASIIPRRALAARSAAAALIPRASLVPALAAQPHRDSSSLSTQRPTSVVRREVPLPSQQKPEGVVDYALTTLDAIANWARQGSLWPMTFGLACCAVEMMHLSTPRYDQDRLGIIFRASPRQSDVMIVAGTLTNKMAPALRQVYDQMSEPRWVISMGSCANGGGYYHYSYSVTRGCDRIVPVDIYVPGCPPTAEALMYGIMQLQKKMRNTKITRMWYRK
;
A
#
# COMPACT_ATOMS: atom_id res chain seq x y z
N MET A 1 31.71 -49.15 -19.05
CA MET A 1 32.66 -49.07 -17.92
C MET A 1 31.97 -48.32 -16.78
N ALA A 2 31.49 -49.10 -15.83
CA ALA A 2 30.74 -48.58 -14.69
C ALA A 2 31.69 -48.36 -13.51
N SER A 3 31.77 -47.18 -12.96
CA SER A 3 32.55 -46.86 -11.77
C SER A 3 31.62 -46.83 -10.56
N ILE A 4 31.81 -47.79 -9.67
CA ILE A 4 31.09 -47.96 -8.40
C ILE A 4 31.78 -47.11 -7.34
N ILE A 5 31.06 -46.18 -6.70
CA ILE A 5 31.52 -45.42 -5.54
C ILE A 5 31.00 -46.09 -4.26
N PRO A 6 31.85 -46.45 -3.27
CA PRO A 6 31.40 -47.12 -2.06
C PRO A 6 30.76 -46.15 -1.07
N ARG A 7 29.62 -46.57 -0.52
CA ARG A 7 28.93 -45.92 0.61
C ARG A 7 29.78 -46.08 1.89
N ARG A 8 30.23 -44.97 2.47
CA ARG A 8 30.74 -44.90 3.83
C ARG A 8 29.58 -44.77 4.82
N ALA A 9 29.47 -45.78 5.67
CA ALA A 9 28.58 -45.76 6.85
C ALA A 9 29.08 -44.72 7.85
N LEU A 10 28.21 -43.77 8.22
CA LEU A 10 28.43 -42.89 9.36
C LEU A 10 27.88 -43.54 10.62
N ALA A 11 28.78 -43.88 11.52
CA ALA A 11 28.47 -44.38 12.86
C ALA A 11 27.80 -43.30 13.71
N ALA A 12 26.66 -43.65 14.31
CA ALA A 12 25.96 -42.84 15.29
C ALA A 12 26.81 -42.72 16.58
N ARG A 13 27.20 -41.53 16.94
CA ARG A 13 27.69 -41.19 18.28
C ARG A 13 26.53 -40.67 19.12
N SER A 14 26.06 -41.47 20.04
CA SER A 14 25.19 -41.07 21.16
C SER A 14 25.99 -40.19 22.10
N ALA A 15 25.60 -38.91 22.20
CA ALA A 15 26.10 -38.02 23.25
C ALA A 15 25.11 -38.05 24.41
N ALA A 16 25.58 -38.49 25.55
CA ALA A 16 24.89 -38.51 26.83
C ALA A 16 24.55 -37.07 27.27
N ALA A 17 23.29 -36.86 27.56
CA ALA A 17 22.82 -35.60 28.15
C ALA A 17 23.28 -35.50 29.62
N ALA A 18 24.18 -34.58 29.92
CA ALA A 18 24.53 -34.19 31.28
C ALA A 18 23.41 -33.36 31.89
N LEU A 19 22.79 -33.86 32.93
CA LEU A 19 21.85 -33.20 33.80
C LEU A 19 22.54 -32.04 34.57
N ILE A 20 22.23 -30.80 34.23
CA ILE A 20 22.62 -29.64 34.99
C ILE A 20 21.52 -29.37 36.05
N PRO A 21 21.84 -29.32 37.38
CA PRO A 21 20.85 -29.02 38.39
C PRO A 21 20.45 -27.52 38.29
N ARG A 22 19.14 -27.29 38.15
CA ARG A 22 18.51 -25.99 38.11
C ARG A 22 18.48 -25.40 39.54
N ALA A 23 19.45 -24.57 39.88
CA ALA A 23 19.38 -23.76 41.11
C ALA A 23 18.38 -22.58 40.88
N SER A 24 17.25 -22.68 41.55
CA SER A 24 16.25 -21.60 41.63
C SER A 24 16.71 -20.54 42.60
N LEU A 25 17.25 -19.43 42.14
CA LEU A 25 17.41 -18.20 42.88
C LEU A 25 16.52 -17.15 42.24
N VAL A 26 15.26 -17.10 42.67
CA VAL A 26 14.36 -15.96 42.39
C VAL A 26 14.57 -14.97 43.56
N PRO A 27 15.15 -13.78 43.34
CA PRO A 27 15.12 -12.76 44.39
C PRO A 27 13.68 -12.25 44.52
N ALA A 28 13.18 -12.29 45.75
CA ALA A 28 11.89 -11.72 46.12
C ALA A 28 11.87 -10.24 45.75
N LEU A 29 11.02 -9.89 44.77
CA LEU A 29 10.70 -8.50 44.48
C LEU A 29 9.96 -7.95 45.69
N ALA A 30 10.59 -7.03 46.41
CA ALA A 30 9.98 -6.25 47.48
C ALA A 30 8.75 -5.51 46.89
N ALA A 31 7.58 -5.74 47.49
CA ALA A 31 6.35 -5.06 47.18
C ALA A 31 6.54 -3.55 47.31
N GLN A 32 6.45 -2.83 46.21
CA GLN A 32 6.41 -1.37 46.25
C GLN A 32 5.05 -0.93 46.83
N PRO A 33 5.04 0.06 47.75
CA PRO A 33 3.77 0.56 48.26
C PRO A 33 2.98 1.22 47.15
N HIS A 34 1.72 0.80 47.02
CA HIS A 34 0.72 1.44 46.17
C HIS A 34 0.68 2.93 46.52
N ARG A 35 1.13 3.78 45.61
CA ARG A 35 0.81 5.20 45.64
C ARG A 35 -0.65 5.33 45.23
N ASP A 36 -1.48 5.66 46.17
CA ASP A 36 -2.83 6.11 45.93
C ASP A 36 -2.76 7.26 44.92
N SER A 37 -3.19 7.01 43.70
CA SER A 37 -3.42 8.03 42.70
C SER A 37 -4.62 8.86 43.18
N SER A 38 -4.34 9.88 44.00
CA SER A 38 -5.29 10.95 44.27
C SER A 38 -5.86 11.41 42.94
N SER A 39 -7.16 11.28 42.83
CA SER A 39 -8.00 11.69 41.73
C SER A 39 -7.72 13.12 41.28
N LEU A 40 -6.75 13.31 40.37
CA LEU A 40 -6.78 14.47 39.51
C LEU A 40 -8.00 14.31 38.61
N SER A 41 -9.07 15.01 38.94
CA SER A 41 -10.19 15.22 38.05
C SER A 41 -9.66 15.97 36.81
N THR A 42 -9.15 15.23 35.86
CA THR A 42 -8.85 15.77 34.55
C THR A 42 -10.21 16.09 33.92
N GLN A 43 -10.69 17.29 34.16
CA GLN A 43 -11.75 17.87 33.34
C GLN A 43 -11.20 17.83 31.91
N ARG A 44 -11.64 16.81 31.16
CA ARG A 44 -11.44 16.79 29.71
C ARG A 44 -11.98 18.12 29.21
N PRO A 45 -11.17 18.97 28.54
CA PRO A 45 -11.73 20.12 27.89
C PRO A 45 -12.90 19.60 27.04
N THR A 46 -14.08 20.14 27.30
CA THR A 46 -15.27 19.89 26.47
C THR A 46 -14.80 20.13 25.05
N SER A 47 -14.65 19.03 24.30
CA SER A 47 -14.27 19.08 22.92
C SER A 47 -15.25 20.02 22.25
N VAL A 48 -14.78 21.20 21.90
CA VAL A 48 -15.50 22.07 20.97
C VAL A 48 -15.70 21.19 19.75
N VAL A 49 -16.90 20.63 19.62
CA VAL A 49 -17.29 19.87 18.45
C VAL A 49 -17.21 20.85 17.31
N ARG A 50 -16.02 20.89 16.68
CA ARG A 50 -15.80 21.64 15.45
C ARG A 50 -16.79 21.03 14.49
N ARG A 51 -17.90 21.70 14.22
CA ARG A 51 -18.81 21.30 13.16
C ARG A 51 -17.98 21.28 11.88
N GLU A 52 -17.53 20.12 11.52
CA GLU A 52 -16.85 19.92 10.25
C GLU A 52 -17.88 20.26 9.18
N VAL A 53 -17.63 21.36 8.48
CA VAL A 53 -18.44 21.72 7.31
C VAL A 53 -18.26 20.58 6.30
N PRO A 54 -19.33 19.86 5.93
CA PRO A 54 -19.20 18.74 5.00
C PRO A 54 -18.59 19.22 3.70
N LEU A 55 -17.62 18.47 3.18
CA LEU A 55 -17.02 18.76 1.90
C LEU A 55 -18.11 18.82 0.81
N PRO A 56 -17.96 19.65 -0.23
CA PRO A 56 -18.95 19.75 -1.32
C PRO A 56 -19.34 18.39 -1.92
N SER A 57 -18.41 17.44 -1.93
CA SER A 57 -18.66 16.07 -2.37
C SER A 57 -19.57 15.24 -1.45
N GLN A 58 -19.72 15.65 -0.18
CA GLN A 58 -20.54 14.95 0.83
C GLN A 58 -21.95 15.56 0.96
N GLN A 59 -22.17 16.75 0.42
CA GLN A 59 -23.48 17.37 0.47
C GLN A 59 -24.50 16.59 -0.36
N LYS A 60 -25.73 16.52 0.14
CA LYS A 60 -26.84 15.90 -0.60
C LYS A 60 -27.21 16.76 -1.82
N PRO A 61 -27.64 16.13 -2.94
CA PRO A 61 -28.14 16.89 -4.08
C PRO A 61 -29.49 17.54 -3.71
N GLU A 62 -29.63 18.83 -3.98
CA GLU A 62 -30.84 19.59 -3.64
C GLU A 62 -31.66 19.98 -4.88
N GLY A 63 -30.99 20.11 -6.04
CA GLY A 63 -31.62 20.55 -7.29
C GLY A 63 -31.63 19.47 -8.37
N VAL A 64 -32.45 19.65 -9.40
CA VAL A 64 -32.54 18.73 -10.56
C VAL A 64 -31.16 18.65 -11.27
N VAL A 65 -30.44 19.76 -11.38
CA VAL A 65 -29.12 19.81 -11.98
C VAL A 65 -28.11 18.99 -11.14
N ASP A 66 -28.19 19.09 -9.81
CA ASP A 66 -27.34 18.31 -8.91
C ASP A 66 -27.59 16.81 -9.02
N TYR A 67 -28.85 16.39 -9.21
CA TYR A 67 -29.16 14.99 -9.47
C TYR A 67 -28.62 14.52 -10.82
N ALA A 68 -28.75 15.32 -11.88
CA ALA A 68 -28.22 15.00 -13.19
C ALA A 68 -26.68 14.89 -13.15
N LEU A 69 -25.99 15.80 -12.46
CA LEU A 69 -24.53 15.76 -12.30
C LEU A 69 -24.06 14.55 -11.47
N THR A 70 -24.81 14.19 -10.42
CA THR A 70 -24.48 12.98 -9.62
C THR A 70 -24.68 11.70 -10.39
N THR A 71 -25.70 11.60 -11.26
CA THR A 71 -25.89 10.43 -12.12
C THR A 71 -24.79 10.32 -13.18
N LEU A 72 -24.39 11.44 -13.77
CA LEU A 72 -23.25 11.48 -14.70
C LEU A 72 -21.94 11.04 -14.01
N ASP A 73 -21.68 11.53 -12.81
CA ASP A 73 -20.51 11.10 -12.02
C ASP A 73 -20.57 9.59 -11.71
N ALA A 74 -21.74 9.04 -11.38
CA ALA A 74 -21.92 7.62 -11.10
C ALA A 74 -21.62 6.76 -12.34
N ILE A 75 -22.11 7.15 -13.52
CA ILE A 75 -21.87 6.46 -14.79
C ILE A 75 -20.38 6.53 -15.18
N ALA A 76 -19.78 7.71 -15.09
CA ALA A 76 -18.36 7.91 -15.41
C ALA A 76 -17.46 7.09 -14.47
N ASN A 77 -17.75 7.07 -13.18
CA ASN A 77 -16.97 6.31 -12.20
C ASN A 77 -17.14 4.80 -12.39
N TRP A 78 -18.34 4.32 -12.76
CA TRP A 78 -18.58 2.93 -13.11
C TRP A 78 -17.75 2.50 -14.32
N ALA A 79 -17.74 3.31 -15.38
CA ALA A 79 -16.95 3.03 -16.58
C ALA A 79 -15.45 2.98 -16.29
N ARG A 80 -14.93 3.95 -15.53
CA ARG A 80 -13.51 4.00 -15.12
C ARG A 80 -13.12 2.82 -14.23
N GLN A 81 -14.01 2.41 -13.32
CA GLN A 81 -13.76 1.28 -12.44
C GLN A 81 -13.68 -0.04 -13.22
N GLY A 82 -14.51 -0.24 -14.24
CA GLY A 82 -14.54 -1.43 -15.06
C GLY A 82 -13.44 -1.53 -16.10
N SER A 83 -12.73 -0.42 -16.39
CA SER A 83 -11.62 -0.36 -17.35
C SER A 83 -10.48 0.44 -16.72
N LEU A 84 -9.72 -0.20 -15.85
CA LEU A 84 -8.60 0.39 -15.15
C LEU A 84 -7.30 -0.09 -15.77
N TRP A 85 -6.54 0.81 -16.39
CA TRP A 85 -5.30 0.46 -17.09
C TRP A 85 -4.07 0.96 -16.31
N PRO A 86 -3.43 0.07 -15.55
CA PRO A 86 -2.23 0.44 -14.81
C PRO A 86 -1.01 0.55 -15.73
N MET A 87 -0.16 1.51 -15.43
CA MET A 87 1.17 1.59 -16.00
C MET A 87 2.15 0.75 -15.19
N THR A 88 2.95 -0.06 -15.87
CA THR A 88 4.02 -0.84 -15.27
C THR A 88 5.24 0.04 -14.98
N PHE A 89 5.42 0.45 -13.73
CA PHE A 89 6.62 1.14 -13.27
C PHE A 89 7.37 0.26 -12.27
N GLY A 90 7.92 -0.84 -12.79
CA GLY A 90 8.67 -1.82 -12.00
C GLY A 90 10.12 -1.44 -11.84
N LEU A 91 10.56 -1.21 -10.59
CA LEU A 91 11.91 -0.78 -10.28
C LEU A 91 12.75 -1.87 -9.58
N ALA A 92 12.10 -2.80 -8.89
CA ALA A 92 12.78 -3.84 -8.10
C ALA A 92 11.88 -5.08 -7.91
N CYS A 93 12.11 -5.85 -6.82
CA CYS A 93 11.43 -7.10 -6.52
C CYS A 93 9.90 -7.00 -6.46
N CYS A 94 9.33 -5.86 -6.07
CA CYS A 94 7.88 -5.66 -6.09
C CYS A 94 7.26 -5.79 -7.49
N ALA A 95 8.05 -5.51 -8.55
CA ALA A 95 7.61 -5.70 -9.93
C ALA A 95 7.30 -7.17 -10.25
N VAL A 96 8.01 -8.11 -9.64
CA VAL A 96 7.77 -9.56 -9.83
C VAL A 96 6.41 -9.95 -9.27
N GLU A 97 6.05 -9.48 -8.08
CA GLU A 97 4.72 -9.70 -7.50
C GLU A 97 3.62 -8.98 -8.30
N MET A 98 3.91 -7.82 -8.86
CA MET A 98 3.00 -7.13 -9.77
C MET A 98 2.76 -7.94 -11.05
N MET A 99 3.79 -8.57 -11.62
CA MET A 99 3.64 -9.49 -12.76
C MET A 99 2.87 -10.74 -12.35
N HIS A 100 3.09 -11.26 -11.14
CA HIS A 100 2.36 -12.42 -10.62
C HIS A 100 0.85 -12.18 -10.56
N LEU A 101 0.41 -10.94 -10.36
CA LEU A 101 -1.01 -10.57 -10.38
C LEU A 101 -1.67 -10.82 -11.75
N SER A 102 -0.90 -10.75 -12.85
CA SER A 102 -1.41 -11.03 -14.22
C SER A 102 -1.40 -12.51 -14.57
N THR A 103 -0.84 -13.38 -13.72
CA THR A 103 -0.80 -14.81 -13.96
C THR A 103 -2.18 -15.46 -13.79
N PRO A 104 -2.43 -16.65 -14.35
CA PRO A 104 -3.73 -17.32 -14.31
C PRO A 104 -4.31 -17.53 -12.93
N ARG A 105 -3.49 -17.57 -11.88
CA ARG A 105 -3.96 -17.76 -10.51
C ARG A 105 -4.85 -16.60 -10.03
N TYR A 106 -4.47 -15.36 -10.36
CA TYR A 106 -5.19 -14.15 -9.93
C TYR A 106 -6.01 -13.55 -11.06
N ASP A 107 -5.47 -13.59 -12.27
CA ASP A 107 -6.13 -13.18 -13.51
C ASP A 107 -6.85 -11.82 -13.38
N GLN A 108 -6.05 -10.78 -13.17
CA GLN A 108 -6.58 -9.41 -13.07
C GLN A 108 -7.29 -8.94 -14.34
N ASP A 109 -6.96 -9.52 -15.51
CA ASP A 109 -7.52 -9.12 -16.82
C ASP A 109 -9.04 -9.30 -16.85
N ARG A 110 -9.57 -10.31 -16.17
CA ARG A 110 -11.02 -10.53 -16.01
C ARG A 110 -11.75 -9.38 -15.32
N LEU A 111 -11.02 -8.58 -14.53
CA LEU A 111 -11.55 -7.43 -13.82
C LEU A 111 -11.43 -6.12 -14.63
N GLY A 112 -10.98 -6.21 -15.88
CA GLY A 112 -10.73 -5.05 -16.73
C GLY A 112 -9.45 -4.28 -16.40
N ILE A 113 -8.53 -4.92 -15.67
CA ILE A 113 -7.25 -4.33 -15.24
C ILE A 113 -6.16 -4.85 -16.16
N ILE A 114 -5.81 -4.06 -17.17
CA ILE A 114 -4.85 -4.45 -18.22
C ILE A 114 -3.65 -3.51 -18.17
N PHE A 115 -2.46 -4.06 -18.01
CA PHE A 115 -1.23 -3.27 -18.01
C PHE A 115 -0.96 -2.62 -19.37
N ARG A 116 -0.57 -1.35 -19.33
CA ARG A 116 -0.14 -0.59 -20.50
C ARG A 116 1.29 -0.08 -20.31
N ALA A 117 2.06 -0.08 -21.39
CA ALA A 117 3.44 0.40 -21.38
C ALA A 117 3.53 1.93 -21.51
N SER A 118 2.56 2.56 -22.18
CA SER A 118 2.58 4.01 -22.43
C SER A 118 1.85 4.77 -21.32
N PRO A 119 2.47 5.80 -20.72
CA PRO A 119 1.80 6.63 -19.71
C PRO A 119 0.58 7.36 -20.26
N ARG A 120 0.58 7.71 -21.55
CA ARG A 120 -0.55 8.38 -22.21
C ARG A 120 -1.79 7.51 -22.35
N GLN A 121 -1.65 6.19 -22.23
CA GLN A 121 -2.74 5.21 -22.31
C GLN A 121 -3.09 4.60 -20.96
N SER A 122 -2.50 5.10 -19.89
CA SER A 122 -2.65 4.54 -18.54
C SER A 122 -3.38 5.50 -17.62
N ASP A 123 -4.23 4.94 -16.75
CA ASP A 123 -5.01 5.69 -15.77
C ASP A 123 -4.38 5.64 -14.37
N VAL A 124 -3.67 4.55 -14.06
CA VAL A 124 -3.05 4.30 -12.76
C VAL A 124 -1.56 4.07 -12.92
N MET A 125 -0.76 4.67 -12.06
CA MET A 125 0.66 4.36 -11.94
C MET A 125 0.88 3.49 -10.71
N ILE A 126 1.50 2.31 -10.89
CA ILE A 126 1.93 1.46 -9.78
C ILE A 126 3.44 1.60 -9.64
N VAL A 127 3.89 2.28 -8.58
CA VAL A 127 5.31 2.42 -8.28
C VAL A 127 5.74 1.18 -7.48
N ALA A 128 6.35 0.22 -8.16
CA ALA A 128 6.69 -1.08 -7.60
C ALA A 128 8.21 -1.23 -7.42
N GLY A 129 8.71 -0.88 -6.26
CA GLY A 129 10.12 -1.06 -5.91
C GLY A 129 10.80 0.18 -5.36
N THR A 130 12.13 0.13 -5.32
CA THR A 130 12.96 1.17 -4.73
C THR A 130 13.15 2.35 -5.68
N LEU A 131 12.71 3.52 -5.28
CA LEU A 131 12.92 4.74 -6.04
C LEU A 131 14.26 5.38 -5.66
N THR A 132 15.16 5.50 -6.62
CA THR A 132 16.46 6.19 -6.43
C THR A 132 16.34 7.68 -6.77
N ASN A 133 17.23 8.48 -6.20
CA ASN A 133 17.30 9.93 -6.49
C ASN A 133 17.50 10.21 -7.98
N LYS A 134 18.25 9.36 -8.69
CA LYS A 134 18.45 9.48 -10.14
C LYS A 134 17.19 9.16 -10.94
N MET A 135 16.34 8.26 -10.43
CA MET A 135 15.09 7.86 -11.10
C MET A 135 13.93 8.78 -10.76
N ALA A 136 14.01 9.54 -9.68
CA ALA A 136 12.93 10.42 -9.23
C ALA A 136 12.47 11.44 -10.30
N PRO A 137 13.34 12.13 -11.04
CA PRO A 137 12.93 13.02 -12.12
C PRO A 137 12.18 12.28 -13.24
N ALA A 138 12.61 11.06 -13.59
CA ALA A 138 11.96 10.25 -14.61
C ALA A 138 10.55 9.81 -14.17
N LEU A 139 10.40 9.44 -12.89
CA LEU A 139 9.08 9.14 -12.31
C LEU A 139 8.13 10.33 -12.46
N ARG A 140 8.62 11.53 -12.13
CA ARG A 140 7.84 12.76 -12.26
C ARG A 140 7.44 13.04 -13.70
N GLN A 141 8.37 12.91 -14.65
CA GLN A 141 8.08 13.09 -16.08
C GLN A 141 7.01 12.12 -16.57
N VAL A 142 7.10 10.86 -16.19
CA VAL A 142 6.13 9.83 -16.57
C VAL A 142 4.75 10.14 -15.98
N TYR A 143 4.70 10.57 -14.70
CA TYR A 143 3.46 10.98 -14.07
C TYR A 143 2.81 12.17 -14.78
N ASP A 144 3.58 13.18 -15.17
CA ASP A 144 3.06 14.36 -15.85
C ASP A 144 2.56 14.05 -17.28
N GLN A 145 3.05 12.96 -17.90
CA GLN A 145 2.57 12.48 -19.21
C GLN A 145 1.28 11.68 -19.14
N MET A 146 0.85 11.26 -17.94
CA MET A 146 -0.42 10.56 -17.79
C MET A 146 -1.59 11.51 -17.97
N SER A 147 -2.63 11.02 -18.65
CA SER A 147 -3.88 11.76 -18.83
C SER A 147 -4.64 11.90 -17.50
N GLU A 148 -5.36 12.99 -17.31
CA GLU A 148 -6.29 13.12 -16.19
C GLU A 148 -7.65 12.49 -16.53
N PRO A 149 -8.31 11.82 -15.58
CA PRO A 149 -7.92 11.57 -14.18
C PRO A 149 -6.88 10.47 -14.04
N ARG A 150 -5.94 10.65 -13.11
CA ARG A 150 -4.82 9.75 -12.85
C ARG A 150 -4.70 9.43 -11.36
N TRP A 151 -4.26 8.22 -11.04
CA TRP A 151 -4.09 7.75 -9.66
C TRP A 151 -2.74 7.08 -9.50
N VAL A 152 -2.23 7.08 -8.28
CA VAL A 152 -0.93 6.48 -7.94
C VAL A 152 -1.09 5.48 -6.80
N ILE A 153 -0.58 4.27 -7.02
CA ILE A 153 -0.44 3.23 -6.00
C ILE A 153 1.03 3.09 -5.66
N SER A 154 1.39 3.29 -4.40
CA SER A 154 2.73 3.00 -3.89
C SER A 154 2.78 1.57 -3.38
N MET A 155 3.56 0.71 -4.05
CA MET A 155 3.66 -0.70 -3.73
C MET A 155 4.98 -1.04 -3.06
N GLY A 156 4.87 -1.56 -1.84
CA GLY A 156 5.99 -2.05 -1.05
C GLY A 156 6.65 -1.00 -0.18
N SER A 157 7.37 -1.46 0.83
CA SER A 157 7.99 -0.59 1.84
C SER A 157 9.01 0.39 1.25
N CYS A 158 9.72 0.01 0.19
CA CYS A 158 10.69 0.87 -0.47
C CYS A 158 10.02 2.09 -1.11
N ALA A 159 8.91 1.90 -1.83
CA ALA A 159 8.15 3.00 -2.43
C ALA A 159 7.42 3.83 -1.38
N ASN A 160 6.93 3.21 -0.29
CA ASN A 160 6.18 3.87 0.75
C ASN A 160 7.02 4.83 1.59
N GLY A 161 8.26 4.46 1.92
CA GLY A 161 9.09 5.29 2.80
C GLY A 161 10.58 4.97 2.76
N GLY A 162 11.06 4.32 1.70
CA GLY A 162 12.45 3.87 1.60
C GLY A 162 12.70 2.46 2.15
N GLY A 163 11.85 1.95 3.05
CA GLY A 163 11.91 0.58 3.57
C GLY A 163 13.28 0.20 4.14
N TYR A 164 13.80 -0.93 3.69
CA TYR A 164 15.13 -1.40 4.09
C TYR A 164 16.27 -0.43 3.73
N TYR A 165 16.09 0.36 2.65
CA TYR A 165 17.09 1.31 2.13
C TYR A 165 16.83 2.76 2.61
N HIS A 166 16.07 2.95 3.66
CA HIS A 166 15.68 4.28 4.14
C HIS A 166 16.87 5.20 4.41
N TYR A 167 17.95 4.66 4.98
CA TYR A 167 19.16 5.41 5.30
C TYR A 167 20.21 5.43 4.19
N SER A 168 19.90 4.88 3.00
CA SER A 168 20.81 4.92 1.87
C SER A 168 20.93 6.35 1.30
N TYR A 169 22.14 6.72 0.90
CA TYR A 169 22.40 8.02 0.28
C TYR A 169 21.75 8.21 -1.10
N SER A 170 21.45 7.12 -1.79
CA SER A 170 20.97 7.15 -3.18
C SER A 170 19.46 6.95 -3.32
N VAL A 171 18.75 6.62 -2.24
CA VAL A 171 17.32 6.26 -2.27
C VAL A 171 16.44 7.39 -1.77
N THR A 172 15.36 7.65 -2.50
CA THR A 172 14.31 8.58 -2.09
C THR A 172 13.46 7.93 -1.01
N ARG A 173 13.25 8.64 0.10
CA ARG A 173 12.48 8.16 1.26
C ARG A 173 10.98 8.30 1.04
N GLY A 174 10.46 7.52 0.11
CA GLY A 174 9.05 7.52 -0.30
C GLY A 174 8.82 8.20 -1.65
N CYS A 175 7.95 7.60 -2.48
CA CYS A 175 7.57 8.17 -3.77
C CYS A 175 6.58 9.33 -3.62
N ASP A 176 5.93 9.47 -2.46
CA ASP A 176 5.04 10.57 -2.10
C ASP A 176 5.71 11.94 -2.06
N ARG A 177 7.04 11.97 -1.95
CA ARG A 177 7.84 13.20 -2.08
C ARG A 177 7.91 13.74 -3.50
N ILE A 178 7.63 12.91 -4.49
CA ILE A 178 7.75 13.23 -5.92
C ILE A 178 6.37 13.34 -6.58
N VAL A 179 5.48 12.38 -6.29
CA VAL A 179 4.13 12.31 -6.86
C VAL A 179 3.10 12.07 -5.76
N PRO A 180 1.87 12.62 -5.89
CA PRO A 180 0.82 12.36 -4.91
C PRO A 180 0.42 10.89 -4.96
N VAL A 181 0.31 10.24 -3.80
CA VAL A 181 -0.06 8.83 -3.66
C VAL A 181 -1.49 8.71 -3.16
N ASP A 182 -2.29 7.87 -3.83
CA ASP A 182 -3.67 7.61 -3.47
C ASP A 182 -3.82 6.42 -2.52
N ILE A 183 -3.08 5.36 -2.76
CA ILE A 183 -3.14 4.11 -1.99
C ILE A 183 -1.71 3.62 -1.70
N TYR A 184 -1.48 3.20 -0.48
CA TYR A 184 -0.26 2.55 -0.04
C TYR A 184 -0.50 1.07 0.18
N VAL A 185 0.35 0.23 -0.41
CA VAL A 185 0.33 -1.23 -0.21
C VAL A 185 1.57 -1.62 0.58
N PRO A 186 1.45 -2.03 1.85
CA PRO A 186 2.59 -2.41 2.68
C PRO A 186 3.07 -3.82 2.35
N GLY A 187 4.35 -4.08 2.59
CA GLY A 187 5.00 -5.38 2.41
C GLY A 187 6.41 -5.25 1.82
N CYS A 188 7.20 -6.31 1.85
CA CYS A 188 8.54 -6.31 1.27
C CYS A 188 8.94 -7.71 0.74
N PRO A 189 8.52 -8.04 -0.48
CA PRO A 189 7.47 -7.45 -1.29
C PRO A 189 6.07 -7.76 -0.72
N PRO A 190 5.05 -6.93 -1.00
CA PRO A 190 3.67 -7.31 -0.73
C PRO A 190 3.26 -8.45 -1.66
N THR A 191 2.40 -9.34 -1.18
CA THR A 191 1.85 -10.43 -2.00
C THR A 191 0.96 -9.88 -3.11
N ALA A 192 0.78 -10.66 -4.18
CA ALA A 192 -0.14 -10.28 -5.27
C ALA A 192 -1.56 -10.02 -4.76
N GLU A 193 -2.00 -10.77 -3.74
CA GLU A 193 -3.30 -10.58 -3.08
C GLU A 193 -3.41 -9.21 -2.38
N ALA A 194 -2.33 -8.78 -1.72
CA ALA A 194 -2.27 -7.47 -1.08
C ALA A 194 -2.36 -6.34 -2.12
N LEU A 195 -1.70 -6.49 -3.27
CA LEU A 195 -1.82 -5.55 -4.37
C LEU A 195 -3.23 -5.54 -4.95
N MET A 196 -3.85 -6.70 -5.16
CA MET A 196 -5.24 -6.80 -5.61
C MET A 196 -6.19 -6.08 -4.66
N TYR A 197 -6.01 -6.27 -3.36
CA TYR A 197 -6.78 -5.56 -2.34
C TYR A 197 -6.57 -4.04 -2.43
N GLY A 198 -5.33 -3.59 -2.65
CA GLY A 198 -5.01 -2.17 -2.88
C GLY A 198 -5.75 -1.58 -4.09
N ILE A 199 -5.81 -2.32 -5.20
CA ILE A 199 -6.56 -1.92 -6.39
C ILE A 199 -8.06 -1.84 -6.09
N MET A 200 -8.62 -2.80 -5.35
CA MET A 200 -10.04 -2.75 -4.95
C MET A 200 -10.34 -1.55 -4.05
N GLN A 201 -9.42 -1.16 -3.17
CA GLN A 201 -9.55 0.07 -2.37
C GLN A 201 -9.50 1.32 -3.25
N LEU A 202 -8.64 1.34 -4.27
CA LEU A 202 -8.62 2.43 -5.25
C LEU A 202 -9.95 2.52 -6.00
N GLN A 203 -10.50 1.40 -6.46
CA GLN A 203 -11.81 1.36 -7.12
C GLN A 203 -12.92 1.89 -6.21
N LYS A 204 -12.87 1.58 -4.90
CA LYS A 204 -13.81 2.14 -3.92
C LYS A 204 -13.66 3.66 -3.78
N LYS A 205 -12.41 4.17 -3.77
CA LYS A 205 -12.11 5.60 -3.78
C LYS A 205 -12.68 6.27 -5.04
N MET A 206 -12.45 5.70 -6.21
CA MET A 206 -12.95 6.19 -7.50
C MET A 206 -14.48 6.27 -7.54
N ARG A 207 -15.17 5.25 -7.03
CA ARG A 207 -16.64 5.20 -6.98
C ARG A 207 -17.24 6.37 -6.21
N ASN A 208 -16.56 6.83 -5.18
CA ASN A 208 -17.01 7.92 -4.33
C ASN A 208 -16.61 9.32 -4.82
N THR A 209 -15.88 9.39 -5.94
CA THR A 209 -15.43 10.66 -6.51
C THR A 209 -16.57 11.39 -7.22
N LYS A 210 -16.69 12.70 -6.96
CA LYS A 210 -17.76 13.54 -7.52
C LYS A 210 -17.16 14.74 -8.25
N ILE A 211 -16.39 14.47 -9.30
CA ILE A 211 -15.61 15.47 -10.03
C ILE A 211 -16.53 16.50 -10.73
N THR A 212 -17.54 16.03 -11.46
CA THR A 212 -18.44 16.88 -12.24
C THR A 212 -19.25 17.81 -11.34
N ARG A 213 -19.77 17.25 -10.25
CA ARG A 213 -20.52 18.04 -9.26
C ARG A 213 -19.64 19.05 -8.54
N MET A 214 -18.41 18.70 -8.20
CA MET A 214 -17.46 19.64 -7.58
C MET A 214 -17.03 20.74 -8.54
N TRP A 215 -16.88 20.43 -9.83
CA TRP A 215 -16.57 21.42 -10.86
C TRP A 215 -17.72 22.44 -11.03
N TYR A 216 -18.96 21.98 -11.06
CA TYR A 216 -20.14 22.85 -11.21
C TYR A 216 -20.31 23.82 -10.02
N ARG A 217 -19.92 23.41 -8.82
CA ARG A 217 -20.05 24.22 -7.60
C ARG A 217 -18.86 25.16 -7.33
N LYS A 218 -17.87 25.21 -8.22
CA LYS A 218 -16.86 26.25 -8.17
C LYS A 218 -17.49 27.58 -8.58
#